data_6814fc0f833ad9314bd27a6f34a671b1
#
_entry.id   6814fc0f833ad9314bd27a6f34a671b1
#
_cell.length_a   1.000
_cell.length_b   1.000
_cell.length_c   1.000
_cell.angle_alpha   90.00
_cell.angle_beta   90.00
_cell.angle_gamma   90.00
#
_symmetry.space_group_name_H-M   'P 1'
#
loop_
_entity.id
_entity.type
_entity.pdbx_description
1 polymer ?
#
loop_
_entity_poly.entity_id
_entity_poly.type
_entity_poly.pdbx_seq_one_letter_code
_entity_poly.pdbx_strand_id
1 'polypeptide(L)'
;MVRVTDVPRYVIAADAACAALEGGAVVLHMGTKRYYSLNETGARVWQLLEEGTSERDAAARLVDDYQVDPSEANAAVLQLLAELLAEGLVEARPR
;
A
#
# COMPACT_ATOMS: atom_id res chain seq x y z
N MET A 1 2.10 17.44 23.60
CA MET A 1 1.59 17.80 22.30
C MET A 1 1.67 16.63 21.33
N VAL A 2 0.57 16.36 20.68
CA VAL A 2 0.52 15.25 19.74
C VAL A 2 1.14 15.65 18.42
N ARG A 3 1.89 14.74 17.86
CA ARG A 3 2.52 14.99 16.60
C ARG A 3 2.02 14.03 15.56
N VAL A 4 1.44 14.56 14.52
CA VAL A 4 1.03 13.71 13.41
C VAL A 4 2.22 13.09 12.74
N THR A 5 3.39 13.69 12.89
CA THR A 5 4.59 13.16 12.30
C THR A 5 5.09 11.88 12.98
N ASP A 6 4.49 11.55 14.12
CA ASP A 6 4.87 10.31 14.80
C ASP A 6 4.26 9.07 14.16
N VAL A 7 3.32 9.26 13.24
CA VAL A 7 2.68 8.15 12.54
C VAL A 7 3.71 7.47 11.64
N PRO A 8 3.80 6.14 11.67
CA PRO A 8 4.74 5.45 10.79
C PRO A 8 4.42 5.71 9.33
N ARG A 9 5.46 5.77 8.56
CA ARG A 9 5.35 5.94 7.14
C ARG A 9 5.66 4.60 6.47
N TYR A 10 4.87 4.24 5.47
CA TYR A 10 5.11 3.00 4.75
C TYR A 10 5.85 3.31 3.47
N VAL A 11 6.95 2.60 3.23
CA VAL A 11 7.73 2.78 2.01
C VAL A 11 7.90 1.42 1.34
N ILE A 12 8.01 1.45 0.03
CA ILE A 12 8.18 0.23 -0.74
C ILE A 12 9.61 -0.28 -0.53
N ALA A 13 9.73 -1.57 -0.29
CA ALA A 13 11.04 -2.19 -0.06
C ALA A 13 11.88 -2.10 -1.34
N ALA A 14 13.19 -1.97 -1.15
CA ALA A 14 14.09 -1.87 -2.30
C ALA A 14 14.06 -3.10 -3.18
N ASP A 15 13.77 -4.26 -2.61
CA ASP A 15 13.73 -5.52 -3.36
C ASP A 15 12.40 -5.80 -4.02
N ALA A 16 11.44 -4.89 -3.92
CA ALA A 16 10.13 -5.08 -4.52
C ALA A 16 10.08 -4.49 -5.91
N ALA A 17 9.57 -5.26 -6.86
CA ALA A 17 9.37 -4.80 -8.22
C ALA A 17 7.92 -5.05 -8.60
N CYS A 18 7.29 -4.08 -9.24
CA CYS A 18 5.87 -4.18 -9.57
C CYS A 18 5.66 -4.12 -11.07
N ALA A 19 4.80 -4.99 -11.56
CA ALA A 19 4.37 -4.98 -12.96
C ALA A 19 2.87 -4.77 -12.99
N ALA A 20 2.44 -3.74 -13.70
CA ALA A 20 1.01 -3.46 -13.86
C ALA A 20 0.42 -4.46 -14.83
N LEU A 21 -0.77 -4.96 -14.48
CA LEU A 21 -1.53 -5.87 -15.33
C LEU A 21 -2.91 -5.29 -15.53
N GLU A 22 -3.62 -5.83 -16.50
CA GLU A 22 -5.01 -5.46 -16.68
C GLU A 22 -5.79 -5.91 -15.46
N GLY A 23 -6.42 -4.96 -14.78
CA GLY A 23 -7.23 -5.25 -13.61
C GLY A 23 -6.45 -5.43 -12.33
N GLY A 24 -5.15 -5.11 -12.32
CA GLY A 24 -4.39 -5.25 -11.09
C GLY A 24 -2.90 -5.10 -11.28
N ALA A 25 -2.14 -5.83 -10.48
CA ALA A 25 -0.68 -5.78 -10.56
C ALA A 25 -0.09 -7.02 -9.90
N VAL A 26 1.17 -7.27 -10.19
CA VAL A 26 1.94 -8.32 -9.52
C VAL A 26 3.18 -7.68 -8.95
N VAL A 27 3.47 -7.94 -7.68
CA VAL A 27 4.67 -7.45 -7.01
C VAL A 27 5.57 -8.63 -6.74
N LEU A 28 6.82 -8.52 -7.17
CA LEU A 28 7.82 -9.56 -6.96
C LEU A 28 8.82 -9.10 -5.91
N HIS A 29 9.09 -9.98 -4.95
CA HIS A 29 10.17 -9.75 -4.00
C HIS A 29 11.41 -10.42 -4.57
N MET A 30 12.37 -9.64 -5.02
CA MET A 30 13.50 -10.19 -5.74
C MET A 30 14.43 -11.02 -4.85
N GLY A 31 14.45 -10.74 -3.57
CA GLY A 31 15.25 -11.51 -2.64
C GLY A 31 14.72 -12.91 -2.41
N THR A 32 13.43 -13.03 -2.12
CA THR A 32 12.81 -14.32 -1.83
C THR A 32 12.27 -15.03 -3.07
N LYS A 33 12.13 -14.30 -4.18
CA LYS A 33 11.54 -14.79 -5.42
C LYS A 33 10.06 -15.09 -5.29
N ARG A 34 9.43 -14.61 -4.24
CA ARG A 34 7.98 -14.75 -4.07
C ARG A 34 7.29 -13.58 -4.72
N TYR A 35 6.08 -13.80 -5.18
CA TYR A 35 5.30 -12.71 -5.74
C TYR A 35 3.94 -12.64 -5.07
N TYR A 36 3.31 -11.49 -5.21
CA TYR A 36 2.05 -11.19 -4.56
C TYR A 36 1.16 -10.48 -5.59
N SER A 37 -0.04 -11.02 -5.78
CA SER A 37 -0.98 -10.45 -6.75
C SER A 37 -1.84 -9.39 -6.07
N LEU A 38 -2.04 -8.29 -6.77
CA LEU A 38 -2.89 -7.21 -6.30
C LEU A 38 -4.08 -7.09 -7.25
N ASN A 39 -5.28 -6.94 -6.68
CA ASN A 39 -6.43 -6.60 -7.50
C ASN A 39 -6.37 -5.11 -7.85
N GLU A 40 -7.39 -4.62 -8.53
CA GLU A 40 -7.38 -3.24 -9.01
C GLU A 40 -7.20 -2.25 -7.86
N THR A 41 -7.94 -2.44 -6.78
CA THR A 41 -7.86 -1.54 -5.63
C THR A 41 -6.49 -1.62 -4.97
N GLY A 42 -5.96 -2.83 -4.81
CA GLY A 42 -4.63 -3.00 -4.24
C GLY A 42 -3.55 -2.39 -5.09
N ALA A 43 -3.68 -2.51 -6.41
CA ALA A 43 -2.72 -1.89 -7.32
C ALA A 43 -2.76 -0.37 -7.19
N ARG A 44 -3.95 0.19 -6.99
CA ARG A 44 -4.05 1.63 -6.79
C ARG A 44 -3.35 2.06 -5.51
N VAL A 45 -3.53 1.30 -4.44
CA VAL A 45 -2.85 1.60 -3.19
C VAL A 45 -1.33 1.52 -3.37
N TRP A 46 -0.86 0.50 -4.07
CA TRP A 46 0.56 0.36 -4.35
C TRP A 46 1.09 1.60 -5.07
N GLN A 47 0.37 2.04 -6.10
CA GLN A 47 0.77 3.23 -6.85
C GLN A 47 0.86 4.46 -5.95
N LEU A 48 -0.11 4.61 -5.05
CA LEU A 48 -0.09 5.74 -4.13
C LEU A 48 1.10 5.67 -3.18
N LEU A 49 1.48 4.45 -2.76
CA LEU A 49 2.66 4.28 -1.93
C LEU A 49 3.93 4.68 -2.70
N GLU A 50 3.98 4.35 -3.99
CA GLU A 50 5.13 4.77 -4.81
C GLU A 50 5.26 6.28 -4.86
N GLU A 51 4.13 6.98 -4.77
CA GLU A 51 4.12 8.43 -4.79
C GLU A 51 4.40 9.05 -3.43
N GLY A 52 4.59 8.23 -2.40
CA GLY A 52 4.86 8.72 -1.06
C GLY A 52 3.61 9.10 -0.28
N THR A 53 2.44 8.64 -0.72
CA THR A 53 1.18 8.93 -0.07
C THR A 53 1.09 8.19 1.26
N SER A 54 0.58 8.87 2.30
CA SER A 54 0.39 8.24 3.59
C SER A 54 -0.79 7.26 3.53
N GLU A 55 -0.87 6.36 4.52
CA GLU A 55 -1.97 5.41 4.55
C GLU A 55 -3.32 6.11 4.67
N ARG A 56 -3.38 7.20 5.42
CA ARG A 56 -4.62 7.96 5.56
C ARG A 56 -5.04 8.57 4.24
N ASP A 57 -4.09 9.17 3.53
CA ASP A 57 -4.39 9.80 2.26
C ASP A 57 -4.72 8.77 1.20
N ALA A 58 -4.09 7.59 1.28
CA ALA A 58 -4.41 6.51 0.36
C ALA A 58 -5.87 6.08 0.53
N ALA A 59 -6.32 5.95 1.78
CA ALA A 59 -7.71 5.59 2.02
C ALA A 59 -8.65 6.66 1.48
N ALA A 60 -8.31 7.94 1.68
CA ALA A 60 -9.13 9.02 1.15
C ALA A 60 -9.22 8.98 -0.37
N ARG A 61 -8.11 8.64 -1.04
CA ARG A 61 -8.13 8.52 -2.50
C ARG A 61 -9.01 7.38 -2.96
N LEU A 62 -9.03 6.27 -2.20
CA LEU A 62 -9.91 5.17 -2.57
C LEU A 62 -11.38 5.57 -2.47
N VAL A 63 -11.73 6.36 -1.45
CA VAL A 63 -13.10 6.85 -1.34
C VAL A 63 -13.46 7.67 -2.57
N ASP A 64 -12.57 8.55 -2.99
CA ASP A 64 -12.82 9.40 -4.15
C ASP A 64 -12.88 8.60 -5.44
N ASP A 65 -11.98 7.64 -5.60
CA ASP A 65 -11.85 6.92 -6.88
C ASP A 65 -12.93 5.86 -7.05
N TYR A 66 -13.36 5.23 -5.95
CA TYR A 66 -14.24 4.05 -6.05
C TYR A 66 -15.56 4.24 -5.32
N GLN A 67 -15.80 5.40 -4.73
CA GLN A 67 -17.08 5.70 -4.07
C GLN A 67 -17.40 4.70 -2.97
N VAL A 68 -16.39 4.26 -2.23
CA VAL A 68 -16.58 3.30 -1.15
C VAL A 68 -16.70 4.03 0.17
N ASP A 69 -17.27 3.34 1.16
CA ASP A 69 -17.40 3.89 2.50
C ASP A 69 -16.02 4.17 3.09
N PRO A 70 -15.82 5.33 3.75
CA PRO A 70 -14.50 5.66 4.31
C PRO A 70 -13.97 4.62 5.29
N SER A 71 -14.81 4.01 6.11
CA SER A 71 -14.32 3.00 7.05
C SER A 71 -13.89 1.73 6.31
N GLU A 72 -14.58 1.38 5.24
CA GLU A 72 -14.18 0.24 4.42
C GLU A 72 -12.86 0.50 3.72
N ALA A 73 -12.70 1.72 3.19
CA ALA A 73 -11.45 2.07 2.52
C ALA A 73 -10.28 2.02 3.49
N ASN A 74 -10.48 2.55 4.68
CA ASN A 74 -9.42 2.55 5.68
C ASN A 74 -9.04 1.13 6.09
N ALA A 75 -10.05 0.28 6.31
CA ALA A 75 -9.79 -1.11 6.69
C ALA A 75 -9.06 -1.85 5.58
N ALA A 76 -9.45 -1.62 4.34
CA ALA A 76 -8.80 -2.28 3.21
C ALA A 76 -7.34 -1.88 3.08
N VAL A 77 -7.04 -0.59 3.24
CA VAL A 77 -5.67 -0.11 3.17
C VAL A 77 -4.84 -0.71 4.30
N LEU A 78 -5.36 -0.72 5.52
CA LEU A 78 -4.62 -1.26 6.65
C LEU A 78 -4.38 -2.75 6.50
N GLN A 79 -5.37 -3.49 6.02
CA GLN A 79 -5.21 -4.91 5.82
C GLN A 79 -4.16 -5.20 4.75
N LEU A 80 -4.22 -4.47 3.65
CA LEU A 80 -3.24 -4.66 2.59
C LEU A 80 -1.84 -4.33 3.06
N LEU A 81 -1.67 -3.24 3.81
CA LEU A 81 -0.37 -2.89 4.33
C LEU A 81 0.18 -3.95 5.26
N ALA A 82 -0.69 -4.55 6.09
CA ALA A 82 -0.26 -5.63 6.98
C ALA A 82 0.24 -6.83 6.18
N GLU A 83 -0.45 -7.17 5.10
CA GLU A 83 -0.03 -8.27 4.24
C GLU A 83 1.29 -7.97 3.53
N LEU A 84 1.42 -6.75 3.02
CA LEU A 84 2.64 -6.36 2.34
C LEU A 84 3.84 -6.33 3.30
N LEU A 85 3.59 -5.89 4.53
CA LEU A 85 4.64 -5.93 5.55
C LEU A 85 5.07 -7.36 5.84
N ALA A 86 4.11 -8.26 5.96
CA ALA A 86 4.40 -9.67 6.25
C ALA A 86 5.22 -10.29 5.13
N GLU A 87 5.01 -9.85 3.88
CA GLU A 87 5.75 -10.37 2.75
C GLU A 87 7.07 -9.62 2.50
N GLY A 88 7.36 -8.61 3.30
CA GLY A 88 8.59 -7.84 3.12
C GLY A 88 8.58 -6.93 1.92
N LEU A 89 7.41 -6.62 1.39
CA LEU A 89 7.29 -5.78 0.20
C LEU A 89 7.19 -4.30 0.53
N VAL A 90 6.82 -3.96 1.76
CA VAL A 90 6.89 -2.60 2.26
C VAL A 90 7.52 -2.62 3.64
N GLU A 91 8.00 -1.45 4.05
CA GLU A 91 8.60 -1.26 5.36
C GLU A 91 7.90 -0.12 6.05
N ALA A 92 7.71 -0.25 7.35
CA ALA A 92 7.15 0.85 8.14
C ALA A 92 8.31 1.63 8.74
N ARG A 93 8.31 2.92 8.53
CA ARG A 93 9.37 3.78 9.05
C ARG A 93 8.76 4.90 9.86
N PRO A 94 9.26 5.13 11.06
CA PRO A 94 8.78 6.28 11.87
C PRO A 94 9.20 7.58 11.20
N ARG A 95 8.40 8.59 11.42
CA ARG A 95 8.64 9.90 10.84
C ARG A 95 9.68 10.67 11.64
#